data_ac8dc1de52d550d44007e7e6909d980d
#
_entry.id   ac8dc1de52d550d44007e7e6909d980d
#
_cell.length_a   1.000
_cell.length_b   1.000
_cell.length_c   1.000
_cell.angle_alpha   90.00
_cell.angle_beta   90.00
_cell.angle_gamma   90.00
#
_symmetry.space_group_name_H-M   'P 1'
#
loop_
_entity.id
_entity.type
_entity.pdbx_description
1 polymer ?
#
loop_
_entity_poly.entity_id
_entity_poly.type
_entity_poly.pdbx_seq_one_letter_code
_entity_poly.pdbx_strand_id
1 'polypeptide(L)'
;MTERPHPPWDDSYTGGTPAPWDIGRPQPAFARLADEGRLTGRLLDAGCGTGENALLAASRGADVTGIDLAPTAIARAREKASARGLAARFEVADALDLGRLGLTVDTVIDSGVFHVFGDGDRARYVASLAAVLRPGGACYLMCFSDRQPGTFGPRRVRADELRAAFSDGWTVESVTADTFDINPVNGTTQAQAWLAVIRRG
;
A
#
# COMPACT_ATOMS: atom_id res chain seq x y z
N MET A 1 -13.26 9.41 23.48
CA MET A 1 -12.48 8.74 22.41
C MET A 1 -11.50 9.77 21.90
N THR A 2 -10.25 9.73 22.35
CA THR A 2 -9.20 10.62 21.83
C THR A 2 -8.78 10.09 20.46
N GLU A 3 -9.18 10.81 19.40
CA GLU A 3 -8.55 10.64 18.09
C GLU A 3 -7.02 10.74 18.29
N ARG A 4 -6.29 9.65 17.98
CA ARG A 4 -4.86 9.79 17.82
C ARG A 4 -4.65 10.67 16.60
N PRO A 5 -3.89 11.78 16.73
CA PRO A 5 -3.54 12.55 15.55
C PRO A 5 -2.81 11.58 14.61
N HIS A 6 -3.38 11.36 13.42
CA HIS A 6 -2.63 10.75 12.33
C HIS A 6 -1.34 11.57 12.18
N PRO A 7 -0.17 10.93 12.02
CA PRO A 7 1.01 11.68 11.63
C PRO A 7 0.64 12.60 10.47
N PRO A 8 1.14 13.82 10.41
CA PRO A 8 0.85 14.72 9.30
C PRO A 8 1.54 14.19 8.04
N TRP A 9 0.94 13.14 7.44
CA TRP A 9 1.49 12.46 6.25
C TRP A 9 1.75 13.46 5.13
N ASP A 10 0.92 14.50 5.01
CA ASP A 10 1.07 15.52 3.98
C ASP A 10 2.37 16.32 4.12
N ASP A 11 2.84 16.56 5.36
CA ASP A 11 4.11 17.25 5.60
C ASP A 11 5.30 16.53 4.98
N SER A 12 5.22 15.19 4.85
CA SER A 12 6.26 14.40 4.19
C SER A 12 6.36 14.66 2.69
N TYR A 13 5.33 15.26 2.10
CA TYR A 13 5.29 15.58 0.67
C TYR A 13 5.44 17.08 0.39
N THR A 14 5.37 17.95 1.38
CA THR A 14 5.51 19.42 1.20
C THR A 14 6.95 19.90 1.28
N GLY A 15 7.87 19.08 1.83
CA GLY A 15 9.28 19.41 1.97
C GLY A 15 10.08 19.33 0.65
N GLY A 16 11.28 19.94 0.65
CA GLY A 16 12.21 19.91 -0.50
C GLY A 16 12.92 18.55 -0.69
N THR A 17 12.88 17.66 0.30
CA THR A 17 13.48 16.31 0.22
C THR A 17 12.37 15.27 0.12
N PRO A 18 12.41 14.36 -0.88
CA PRO A 18 11.43 13.30 -0.98
C PRO A 18 11.41 12.41 0.26
N ALA A 19 10.21 11.96 0.67
CA ALA A 19 10.07 10.98 1.75
C ALA A 19 10.86 9.69 1.43
N PRO A 20 11.32 8.94 2.44
CA PRO A 20 12.08 7.72 2.21
C PRO A 20 11.37 6.71 1.29
N TRP A 21 10.06 6.64 1.33
CA TRP A 21 9.25 5.73 0.52
C TRP A 21 8.86 6.29 -0.86
N ASP A 22 8.99 7.61 -1.09
CA ASP A 22 8.64 8.25 -2.38
C ASP A 22 9.84 8.23 -3.33
N ILE A 23 10.14 7.05 -3.87
CA ILE A 23 11.33 6.77 -4.69
C ILE A 23 11.17 7.17 -6.17
N GLY A 24 10.03 7.73 -6.56
CA GLY A 24 9.75 8.19 -7.94
C GLY A 24 9.59 7.09 -8.98
N ARG A 25 9.46 5.83 -8.56
CA ARG A 25 9.25 4.64 -9.39
C ARG A 25 8.49 3.56 -8.62
N PRO A 26 7.88 2.58 -9.29
CA PRO A 26 7.25 1.45 -8.60
C PRO A 26 8.25 0.67 -7.74
N GLN A 27 7.77 0.09 -6.66
CA GLN A 27 8.55 -0.87 -5.88
C GLN A 27 8.83 -2.12 -6.73
N PRO A 28 10.05 -2.69 -6.68
CA PRO A 28 10.40 -3.88 -7.48
C PRO A 28 9.46 -5.06 -7.29
N ALA A 29 8.93 -5.27 -6.08
CA ALA A 29 7.96 -6.31 -5.79
C ALA A 29 6.67 -6.16 -6.63
N PHE A 30 6.13 -4.95 -6.71
CA PHE A 30 4.93 -4.69 -7.51
C PHE A 30 5.23 -4.69 -9.01
N ALA A 31 6.44 -4.32 -9.43
CA ALA A 31 6.86 -4.47 -10.82
C ALA A 31 6.85 -5.95 -11.25
N ARG A 32 7.39 -6.85 -10.43
CA ARG A 32 7.33 -8.30 -10.69
C ARG A 32 5.88 -8.81 -10.75
N LEU A 33 5.02 -8.41 -9.80
CA LEU A 33 3.60 -8.79 -9.80
C LEU A 33 2.87 -8.29 -11.06
N ALA A 34 3.20 -7.11 -11.55
CA ALA A 34 2.65 -6.59 -12.79
C ALA A 34 3.13 -7.39 -14.02
N ASP A 35 4.42 -7.74 -14.08
CA ASP A 35 5.00 -8.55 -15.16
C ASP A 35 4.44 -9.98 -15.18
N GLU A 36 4.07 -10.52 -14.01
CA GLU A 36 3.36 -11.79 -13.84
C GLU A 36 1.86 -11.70 -14.20
N GLY A 37 1.35 -10.52 -14.59
CA GLY A 37 -0.06 -10.31 -14.90
C GLY A 37 -0.99 -10.39 -13.68
N ARG A 38 -0.48 -10.12 -12.48
CA ARG A 38 -1.25 -10.25 -11.22
C ARG A 38 -1.96 -8.97 -10.79
N LEU A 39 -1.54 -7.81 -11.31
CA LEU A 39 -2.16 -6.51 -11.05
C LEU A 39 -3.21 -6.21 -12.10
N THR A 40 -4.40 -6.80 -11.98
CA THR A 40 -5.46 -6.77 -13.01
C THR A 40 -6.83 -6.45 -12.44
N GLY A 41 -7.79 -6.22 -13.34
CA GLY A 41 -9.19 -5.93 -13.00
C GLY A 41 -9.35 -4.54 -12.39
N ARG A 42 -10.35 -4.37 -11.55
CA ARG A 42 -10.52 -3.16 -10.73
C ARG A 42 -9.56 -3.25 -9.56
N LEU A 43 -8.61 -2.33 -9.51
CA LEU A 43 -7.51 -2.34 -8.56
C LEU A 43 -7.56 -1.12 -7.64
N LEU A 44 -7.44 -1.36 -6.34
CA LEU A 44 -7.23 -0.32 -5.32
C LEU A 44 -5.77 -0.32 -4.86
N ASP A 45 -5.12 0.83 -4.91
CA ASP A 45 -3.83 1.09 -4.26
C ASP A 45 -4.11 1.84 -2.94
N ALA A 46 -4.05 1.12 -1.83
CA ALA A 46 -4.33 1.64 -0.50
C ALA A 46 -3.08 2.32 0.08
N GLY A 47 -3.14 3.65 0.30
CA GLY A 47 -1.97 4.46 0.66
C GLY A 47 -1.02 4.62 -0.52
N CYS A 48 -1.53 5.07 -1.65
CA CYS A 48 -0.79 5.11 -2.92
C CYS A 48 0.35 6.13 -2.97
N GLY A 49 0.45 7.05 -2.00
CA GLY A 49 1.41 8.14 -2.04
C GLY A 49 1.30 8.92 -3.36
N THR A 50 2.44 9.14 -4.03
CA THR A 50 2.49 9.84 -5.32
C THR A 50 2.16 8.94 -6.53
N GLY A 51 1.63 7.72 -6.29
CA GLY A 51 0.90 6.91 -7.27
C GLY A 51 1.74 5.97 -8.15
N GLU A 52 3.02 5.73 -7.88
CA GLU A 52 3.88 4.99 -8.82
C GLU A 52 3.43 3.52 -9.04
N ASN A 53 3.00 2.80 -7.97
CA ASN A 53 2.50 1.43 -8.10
C ASN A 53 1.14 1.41 -8.82
N ALA A 54 0.24 2.35 -8.48
CA ALA A 54 -1.05 2.54 -9.14
C ALA A 54 -0.87 2.81 -10.64
N LEU A 55 0.02 3.73 -11.01
CA LEU A 55 0.31 4.10 -12.40
C LEU A 55 0.94 2.94 -13.18
N LEU A 56 1.78 2.13 -12.54
CA LEU A 56 2.27 0.89 -13.14
C LEU A 56 1.11 -0.05 -13.47
N ALA A 57 0.20 -0.31 -12.52
CA ALA A 57 -0.96 -1.18 -12.75
C ALA A 57 -1.85 -0.63 -13.88
N ALA A 58 -2.11 0.68 -13.91
CA ALA A 58 -2.86 1.33 -14.98
C ALA A 58 -2.19 1.18 -16.36
N SER A 59 -0.86 1.27 -16.44
CA SER A 59 -0.11 1.06 -17.68
C SER A 59 -0.20 -0.38 -18.21
N ARG A 60 -0.58 -1.34 -17.35
CA ARG A 60 -0.82 -2.75 -17.68
C ARG A 60 -2.29 -3.05 -17.93
N GLY A 61 -3.15 -2.01 -17.96
CA GLY A 61 -4.58 -2.12 -18.31
C GLY A 61 -5.53 -2.37 -17.15
N ALA A 62 -5.09 -2.26 -15.91
CA ALA A 62 -5.98 -2.30 -14.74
C ALA A 62 -6.83 -1.02 -14.64
N ASP A 63 -8.09 -1.13 -14.17
CA ASP A 63 -8.93 0.00 -13.79
C ASP A 63 -8.60 0.41 -12.35
N VAL A 64 -7.79 1.46 -12.20
CA VAL A 64 -7.10 1.77 -10.95
C VAL A 64 -7.76 2.93 -10.20
N THR A 65 -7.93 2.73 -8.91
CA THR A 65 -8.17 3.80 -7.93
C THR A 65 -7.04 3.78 -6.89
N GLY A 66 -6.31 4.88 -6.73
CA GLY A 66 -5.35 5.08 -5.65
C GLY A 66 -5.93 6.01 -4.58
N ILE A 67 -5.69 5.68 -3.32
CA ILE A 67 -6.08 6.55 -2.20
C ILE A 67 -4.91 6.83 -1.28
N ASP A 68 -4.90 8.02 -0.69
CA ASP A 68 -3.96 8.41 0.36
C ASP A 68 -4.59 9.47 1.26
N LEU A 69 -4.12 9.60 2.49
CA LEU A 69 -4.54 10.67 3.40
C LEU A 69 -3.91 12.02 3.05
N ALA A 70 -2.79 12.05 2.31
CA ALA A 70 -2.03 13.23 1.96
C ALA A 70 -2.56 13.90 0.67
N PRO A 71 -3.23 15.07 0.75
CA PRO A 71 -3.71 15.78 -0.44
C PRO A 71 -2.60 16.14 -1.43
N THR A 72 -1.41 16.50 -0.93
CA THR A 72 -0.25 16.83 -1.77
C THR A 72 0.24 15.61 -2.56
N ALA A 73 0.25 14.41 -1.95
CA ALA A 73 0.60 13.18 -2.64
C ALA A 73 -0.41 12.87 -3.76
N ILE A 74 -1.70 12.98 -3.46
CA ILE A 74 -2.79 12.77 -4.43
C ILE A 74 -2.72 13.77 -5.60
N ALA A 75 -2.43 15.05 -5.34
CA ALA A 75 -2.24 16.04 -6.41
C ALA A 75 -1.11 15.62 -7.35
N ARG A 76 0.04 15.21 -6.82
CA ARG A 76 1.18 14.73 -7.60
C ARG A 76 0.86 13.44 -8.37
N ALA A 77 0.10 12.51 -7.78
CA ALA A 77 -0.33 11.30 -8.47
C ALA A 77 -1.21 11.62 -9.69
N ARG A 78 -2.14 12.57 -9.56
CA ARG A 78 -2.99 13.05 -10.68
C ARG A 78 -2.17 13.72 -11.78
N GLU A 79 -1.20 14.56 -11.41
CA GLU A 79 -0.27 15.21 -12.36
C GLU A 79 0.52 14.18 -13.17
N LYS A 80 1.07 13.15 -12.49
CA LYS A 80 1.79 12.05 -13.13
C LYS A 80 0.89 11.23 -14.06
N ALA A 81 -0.35 10.91 -13.64
CA ALA A 81 -1.32 10.22 -14.49
C ALA A 81 -1.59 10.99 -15.77
N SER A 82 -1.88 12.30 -15.65
CA SER A 82 -2.11 13.18 -16.79
C SER A 82 -0.89 13.27 -17.70
N ALA A 83 0.30 13.48 -17.15
CA ALA A 83 1.55 13.61 -17.93
C ALA A 83 1.90 12.32 -18.67
N ARG A 84 1.51 11.15 -18.14
CA ARG A 84 1.76 9.82 -18.77
C ARG A 84 0.58 9.35 -19.63
N GLY A 85 -0.52 10.10 -19.71
CA GLY A 85 -1.73 9.70 -20.45
C GLY A 85 -2.41 8.45 -19.90
N LEU A 86 -2.30 8.20 -18.59
CA LEU A 86 -2.85 7.03 -17.94
C LEU A 86 -4.20 7.33 -17.28
N ALA A 87 -5.19 6.45 -17.53
CA ALA A 87 -6.49 6.52 -16.89
C ALA A 87 -6.42 5.86 -15.50
N ALA A 88 -6.18 6.67 -14.46
CA ALA A 88 -6.21 6.25 -13.06
C ALA A 88 -6.92 7.32 -12.23
N ARG A 89 -7.73 6.89 -11.25
CA ARG A 89 -8.40 7.79 -10.30
C ARG A 89 -7.56 7.88 -9.03
N PHE A 90 -7.50 9.07 -8.45
CA PHE A 90 -6.80 9.30 -7.19
C PHE A 90 -7.67 10.15 -6.27
N GLU A 91 -7.86 9.70 -5.02
CA GLU A 91 -8.76 10.35 -4.05
C GLU A 91 -8.09 10.46 -2.69
N VAL A 92 -8.38 11.58 -1.99
CA VAL A 92 -7.98 11.72 -0.58
C VAL A 92 -8.97 10.92 0.25
N ALA A 93 -8.50 9.84 0.87
CA ALA A 93 -9.35 8.95 1.68
C ALA A 93 -8.55 8.22 2.75
N ASP A 94 -9.26 7.77 3.80
CA ASP A 94 -8.69 6.99 4.90
C ASP A 94 -8.78 5.49 4.58
N ALA A 95 -7.64 4.81 4.59
CA ALA A 95 -7.57 3.36 4.40
C ALA A 95 -8.31 2.57 5.51
N LEU A 96 -8.56 3.18 6.67
CA LEU A 96 -9.35 2.59 7.74
C LEU A 96 -10.88 2.66 7.49
N ASP A 97 -11.34 3.30 6.41
CA ASP A 97 -12.77 3.49 6.10
C ASP A 97 -13.06 3.39 4.59
N LEU A 98 -12.48 2.36 3.93
CA LEU A 98 -12.61 2.14 2.48
C LEU A 98 -14.06 1.91 2.03
N GLY A 99 -14.92 1.40 2.91
CA GLY A 99 -16.33 1.18 2.61
C GLY A 99 -17.07 2.44 2.14
N ARG A 100 -16.61 3.63 2.56
CA ARG A 100 -17.18 4.91 2.10
C ARG A 100 -16.95 5.22 0.61
N LEU A 101 -15.97 4.58 0.00
CA LEU A 101 -15.69 4.76 -1.42
C LEU A 101 -16.78 4.17 -2.32
N GLY A 102 -17.62 3.26 -1.79
CA GLY A 102 -18.66 2.59 -2.57
C GLY A 102 -18.09 1.70 -3.70
N LEU A 103 -16.82 1.30 -3.59
CA LEU A 103 -16.12 0.50 -4.59
C LEU A 103 -16.22 -0.99 -4.28
N THR A 104 -16.17 -1.80 -5.34
CA THR A 104 -15.84 -3.22 -5.23
C THR A 104 -14.71 -3.50 -6.19
N VAL A 105 -13.60 -4.06 -5.68
CA VAL A 105 -12.38 -4.29 -6.46
C VAL A 105 -12.01 -5.77 -6.52
N ASP A 106 -11.23 -6.12 -7.54
CA ASP A 106 -10.71 -7.47 -7.77
C ASP A 106 -9.35 -7.66 -7.10
N THR A 107 -8.59 -6.56 -7.01
CA THR A 107 -7.22 -6.55 -6.49
C THR A 107 -7.01 -5.37 -5.56
N VAL A 108 -6.32 -5.58 -4.46
CA VAL A 108 -5.77 -4.52 -3.60
C VAL A 108 -4.26 -4.64 -3.57
N ILE A 109 -3.56 -3.52 -3.62
CA ILE A 109 -2.15 -3.43 -3.28
C ILE A 109 -1.96 -2.50 -2.09
N ASP A 110 -1.04 -2.87 -1.20
CA ASP A 110 -0.60 -2.11 -0.02
C ASP A 110 0.93 -2.08 0.00
N SER A 111 1.50 -0.92 -0.20
CA SER A 111 2.94 -0.70 -0.16
C SER A 111 3.34 0.10 1.08
N GLY A 112 3.19 -0.52 2.27
CA GLY A 112 3.66 0.10 3.50
C GLY A 112 2.61 0.81 4.35
N VAL A 113 1.33 0.51 4.16
CA VAL A 113 0.26 1.04 5.02
C VAL A 113 0.05 0.17 6.26
N PHE A 114 0.00 -1.15 6.11
CA PHE A 114 -0.26 -2.08 7.21
C PHE A 114 0.70 -1.88 8.39
N HIS A 115 1.97 -1.59 8.15
CA HIS A 115 2.98 -1.48 9.21
C HIS A 115 2.93 -0.17 9.98
N VAL A 116 2.16 0.84 9.54
CA VAL A 116 2.00 2.09 10.30
C VAL A 116 0.95 1.95 11.41
N PHE A 117 0.10 0.93 11.33
CA PHE A 117 -1.00 0.73 12.27
C PHE A 117 -0.57 -0.02 13.54
N GLY A 118 -1.12 0.39 14.68
CA GLY A 118 -1.15 -0.39 15.92
C GLY A 118 -2.16 -1.55 15.82
N ASP A 119 -2.19 -2.43 16.82
CA ASP A 119 -2.99 -3.66 16.78
C ASP A 119 -4.49 -3.42 16.57
N GLY A 120 -5.06 -2.39 17.22
CA GLY A 120 -6.48 -2.04 17.07
C GLY A 120 -6.82 -1.53 15.66
N ASP A 121 -5.95 -0.69 15.09
CA ASP A 121 -6.16 -0.15 13.75
C ASP A 121 -5.88 -1.19 12.66
N ARG A 122 -5.02 -2.19 12.91
CA ARG A 122 -4.83 -3.32 11.99
C ARG A 122 -6.11 -4.12 11.79
N ALA A 123 -6.83 -4.41 12.88
CA ALA A 123 -8.13 -5.10 12.78
C ALA A 123 -9.15 -4.26 11.98
N ARG A 124 -9.19 -2.95 12.22
CA ARG A 124 -10.04 -2.02 11.44
C ARG A 124 -9.64 -1.98 9.98
N TYR A 125 -8.35 -1.95 9.69
CA TYR A 125 -7.81 -1.95 8.33
C TYR A 125 -8.20 -3.23 7.57
N VAL A 126 -8.02 -4.40 8.18
CA VAL A 126 -8.43 -5.68 7.58
C VAL A 126 -9.94 -5.72 7.31
N ALA A 127 -10.77 -5.22 8.24
CA ALA A 127 -12.21 -5.08 8.04
C ALA A 127 -12.54 -4.08 6.91
N SER A 128 -11.79 -2.99 6.81
CA SER A 128 -11.91 -1.98 5.76
C SER A 128 -11.57 -2.56 4.38
N LEU A 129 -10.50 -3.35 4.27
CA LEU A 129 -10.17 -4.11 3.04
C LEU A 129 -11.28 -5.09 2.67
N ALA A 130 -11.86 -5.79 3.65
CA ALA A 130 -12.97 -6.70 3.42
C ALA A 130 -14.24 -6.01 2.89
N ALA A 131 -14.43 -4.73 3.18
CA ALA A 131 -15.59 -3.98 2.68
C ALA A 131 -15.52 -3.70 1.17
N VAL A 132 -14.32 -3.69 0.57
CA VAL A 132 -14.12 -3.31 -0.84
C VAL A 132 -13.59 -4.45 -1.71
N LEU A 133 -12.80 -5.37 -1.19
CA LEU A 133 -12.27 -6.50 -1.96
C LEU A 133 -13.34 -7.58 -2.06
N ARG A 134 -13.70 -7.98 -3.30
CA ARG A 134 -14.70 -9.03 -3.50
C ARG A 134 -14.24 -10.40 -3.00
N PRO A 135 -15.14 -11.32 -2.68
CA PRO A 135 -14.77 -12.73 -2.45
C PRO A 135 -13.95 -13.30 -3.61
N GLY A 136 -12.89 -14.05 -3.30
CA GLY A 136 -11.90 -14.54 -4.25
C GLY A 136 -10.90 -13.49 -4.77
N GLY A 137 -11.06 -12.22 -4.40
CA GLY A 137 -10.12 -11.15 -4.75
C GLY A 137 -8.77 -11.30 -4.06
N ALA A 138 -7.74 -10.66 -4.62
CA ALA A 138 -6.37 -10.73 -4.13
C ALA A 138 -5.93 -9.43 -3.45
N CYS A 139 -5.24 -9.54 -2.31
CA CYS A 139 -4.50 -8.45 -1.68
C CYS A 139 -3.00 -8.78 -1.70
N TYR A 140 -2.21 -7.90 -2.28
CA TYR A 140 -0.75 -7.95 -2.28
C TYR A 140 -0.24 -6.88 -1.30
N LEU A 141 0.25 -7.33 -0.17
CA LEU A 141 0.64 -6.46 0.93
C LEU A 141 2.13 -6.55 1.18
N MET A 142 2.79 -5.41 1.19
CA MET A 142 4.21 -5.28 1.49
C MET A 142 4.40 -4.46 2.77
N CYS A 143 5.13 -4.99 3.75
CA CYS A 143 5.39 -4.32 5.02
C CYS A 143 6.82 -4.58 5.52
N PHE A 144 7.33 -3.71 6.41
CA PHE A 144 8.62 -3.95 7.07
C PHE A 144 8.59 -5.25 7.85
N SER A 145 9.62 -6.09 7.61
CA SER A 145 9.75 -7.36 8.30
C SER A 145 10.51 -7.21 9.63
N ASP A 146 10.31 -8.15 10.54
CA ASP A 146 11.10 -8.30 11.77
C ASP A 146 12.59 -8.61 11.50
N ARG A 147 12.94 -8.91 10.25
CA ARG A 147 14.33 -9.10 9.79
C ARG A 147 15.06 -7.76 9.57
N GLN A 148 14.34 -6.63 9.51
CA GLN A 148 14.96 -5.30 9.36
C GLN A 148 15.70 -4.92 10.64
N PRO A 149 17.03 -4.74 10.58
CA PRO A 149 17.83 -4.37 11.74
C PRO A 149 17.55 -2.93 12.20
N GLY A 150 17.96 -2.65 13.43
CA GLY A 150 17.84 -1.32 14.04
C GLY A 150 16.40 -0.94 14.38
N THR A 151 16.22 0.31 14.80
CA THR A 151 14.91 0.85 15.26
C THR A 151 14.35 1.92 14.33
N PHE A 152 15.06 2.27 13.25
CA PHE A 152 14.62 3.27 12.28
C PHE A 152 13.41 2.80 11.48
N GLY A 153 12.48 3.71 11.23
CA GLY A 153 11.30 3.48 10.38
C GLY A 153 10.10 2.91 11.14
N PRO A 154 9.10 2.37 10.43
CA PRO A 154 7.87 1.88 11.02
C PRO A 154 8.05 0.61 11.85
N ARG A 155 6.96 0.19 12.49
CA ARG A 155 6.92 -1.06 13.27
C ARG A 155 7.35 -2.25 12.41
N ARG A 156 8.19 -3.12 13.00
CA ARG A 156 8.54 -4.43 12.43
C ARG A 156 7.35 -5.37 12.58
N VAL A 157 7.04 -6.08 11.50
CA VAL A 157 5.94 -7.04 11.44
C VAL A 157 6.54 -8.44 11.30
N ARG A 158 6.09 -9.37 12.12
CA ARG A 158 6.45 -10.79 11.98
C ARG A 158 5.49 -11.47 11.00
N ALA A 159 5.96 -12.52 10.35
CA ALA A 159 5.15 -13.28 9.41
C ALA A 159 3.90 -13.93 10.06
N ASP A 160 4.00 -14.32 11.34
CA ASP A 160 2.88 -14.86 12.11
C ASP A 160 1.86 -13.78 12.50
N GLU A 161 2.28 -12.52 12.76
CA GLU A 161 1.36 -11.39 12.96
C GLU A 161 0.53 -11.10 11.72
N LEU A 162 1.13 -11.18 10.51
CA LEU A 162 0.38 -11.06 9.25
C LEU A 162 -0.68 -12.16 9.13
N ARG A 163 -0.29 -13.42 9.37
CA ARG A 163 -1.23 -14.54 9.30
C ARG A 163 -2.36 -14.43 10.32
N ALA A 164 -2.05 -13.97 11.53
CA ALA A 164 -3.05 -13.75 12.57
C ALA A 164 -4.01 -12.61 12.24
N ALA A 165 -3.52 -11.53 11.62
CA ALA A 165 -4.35 -10.39 11.24
C ALA A 165 -5.35 -10.74 10.13
N PHE A 166 -4.97 -11.62 9.20
CA PHE A 166 -5.79 -12.10 8.09
C PHE A 166 -6.24 -13.55 8.34
N SER A 167 -7.04 -13.77 9.40
CA SER A 167 -7.56 -15.09 9.78
C SER A 167 -8.97 -15.33 9.20
N ASP A 168 -9.98 -14.71 9.80
CA ASP A 168 -11.38 -15.00 9.49
C ASP A 168 -11.82 -14.37 8.16
N GLY A 169 -12.24 -15.23 7.22
CA GLY A 169 -12.64 -14.81 5.88
C GLY A 169 -11.48 -14.44 4.95
N TRP A 170 -10.27 -14.86 5.29
CA TRP A 170 -9.07 -14.65 4.48
C TRP A 170 -8.21 -15.91 4.41
N THR A 171 -7.44 -16.03 3.34
CA THR A 171 -6.40 -17.05 3.18
C THR A 171 -5.08 -16.37 2.86
N VAL A 172 -4.09 -16.49 3.74
CA VAL A 172 -2.72 -16.04 3.46
C VAL A 172 -1.99 -17.14 2.69
N GLU A 173 -1.95 -17.00 1.36
CA GLU A 173 -1.32 -17.96 0.45
C GLU A 173 0.19 -18.04 0.67
N SER A 174 0.84 -16.88 0.82
CA SER A 174 2.28 -16.79 1.06
C SER A 174 2.67 -15.56 1.85
N VAL A 175 3.77 -15.64 2.58
CA VAL A 175 4.53 -14.52 3.13
C VAL A 175 5.99 -14.79 2.81
N THR A 176 6.55 -14.01 1.89
CA THR A 176 7.92 -14.19 1.38
C THR A 176 8.80 -13.00 1.75
N ALA A 177 10.08 -13.27 1.98
CA ALA A 177 11.06 -12.22 2.22
C ALA A 177 11.27 -11.39 0.94
N ASP A 178 11.28 -10.08 1.09
CA ASP A 178 11.50 -9.11 0.02
C ASP A 178 12.22 -7.86 0.57
N THR A 179 12.39 -6.84 -0.24
CA THR A 179 12.97 -5.55 0.16
C THR A 179 12.16 -4.39 -0.39
N PHE A 180 11.96 -3.36 0.44
CA PHE A 180 11.61 -2.04 -0.05
C PHE A 180 12.85 -1.35 -0.59
N ASP A 181 12.76 -0.75 -1.76
CA ASP A 181 13.67 0.31 -2.14
C ASP A 181 13.24 1.61 -1.45
N ILE A 182 14.20 2.36 -0.93
CA ILE A 182 13.97 3.64 -0.25
C ILE A 182 14.95 4.70 -0.73
N ASN A 183 14.56 5.96 -0.66
CA ASN A 183 15.50 7.06 -0.76
C ASN A 183 16.54 6.93 0.36
N PRO A 184 17.80 7.35 0.15
CA PRO A 184 18.87 7.12 1.11
C PRO A 184 18.56 7.64 2.51
N VAL A 185 18.62 6.77 3.51
CA VAL A 185 18.52 7.11 4.92
C VAL A 185 19.68 6.45 5.65
N ASN A 186 20.54 7.26 6.30
CA ASN A 186 21.74 6.78 7.00
C ASN A 186 22.60 5.83 6.14
N GLY A 187 22.73 6.12 4.84
CA GLY A 187 23.51 5.31 3.90
C GLY A 187 22.81 4.02 3.42
N THR A 188 21.59 3.76 3.85
CA THR A 188 20.80 2.60 3.42
C THR A 188 19.81 3.02 2.35
N THR A 189 19.70 2.22 1.28
CA THR A 189 18.76 2.42 0.16
C THR A 189 17.72 1.32 0.05
N GLN A 190 17.77 0.34 0.95
CA GLN A 190 16.82 -0.77 1.02
C GLN A 190 16.45 -1.11 2.45
N ALA A 191 15.24 -1.60 2.65
CA ALA A 191 14.77 -2.11 3.93
C ALA A 191 14.17 -3.51 3.77
N GLN A 192 14.42 -4.40 4.75
CA GLN A 192 13.88 -5.76 4.74
C GLN A 192 12.37 -5.75 4.89
N ALA A 193 11.68 -6.46 4.00
CA ALA A 193 10.23 -6.51 3.94
C ALA A 193 9.69 -7.95 3.91
N TRP A 194 8.39 -8.07 4.19
CA TRP A 194 7.56 -9.17 3.77
C TRP A 194 6.69 -8.75 2.59
N LEU A 195 6.57 -9.62 1.58
CA LEU A 195 5.51 -9.56 0.58
C LEU A 195 4.53 -10.68 0.90
N ALA A 196 3.28 -10.32 1.21
CA ALA A 196 2.21 -11.26 1.46
C ALA A 196 1.23 -11.32 0.28
N VAL A 197 0.83 -12.53 -0.08
CA VAL A 197 -0.27 -12.79 -1.02
C VAL A 197 -1.44 -13.32 -0.22
N ILE A 198 -2.56 -12.59 -0.27
CA ILE A 198 -3.71 -12.83 0.58
C ILE A 198 -4.96 -12.90 -0.29
N ARG A 199 -5.85 -13.85 -0.04
CA ARG A 199 -7.14 -14.01 -0.72
C ARG A 199 -8.29 -13.71 0.22
N ARG A 200 -9.28 -13.00 -0.31
CA ARG A 200 -10.57 -12.83 0.34
C ARG A 200 -11.40 -14.11 0.17
N GLY A 201 -11.86 -14.69 1.29
CA GLY A 201 -12.76 -15.86 1.28
C GLY A 201 -14.19 -15.53 0.87
#